data_1e292d4e6ef483d403afe40c4b5e45ad
#
_entry.id   1e292d4e6ef483d403afe40c4b5e45ad
#
_cell.length_a   1.000
_cell.length_b   1.000
_cell.length_c   1.000
_cell.angle_alpha   90.00
_cell.angle_beta   90.00
_cell.angle_gamma   90.00
#
_symmetry.space_group_name_H-M   'P 1'
#
loop_
_entity.id
_entity.type
_entity.pdbx_description
1 polymer ?
#
loop_
_entity_poly.entity_id
_entity_poly.type
_entity_poly.pdbx_seq_one_letter_code
_entity_poly.pdbx_strand_id
1 'polypeptide(L)'
;MSFLLPKLTSKKEVDQAIKSTAEKVLVLRFGRDEDPVCLQLDDILSKTSSGLSKMAAIYLVDVDRTPVYTHYFDISYIPSTVFFFNGQHMKVDYGRFEDILQPTLSRISTVKSLTPSTASSQHPNT
;
A
#
# COMPACT_ATOMS: atom_id res chain seq x y z
N MET A 1 -7.87 15.03 14.52
CA MET A 1 -6.46 14.77 14.63
C MET A 1 -6.05 13.65 13.72
N SER A 2 -4.99 13.84 12.98
CA SER A 2 -4.53 12.80 12.09
C SER A 2 -3.37 12.04 12.71
N PHE A 3 -3.21 10.78 12.33
CA PHE A 3 -2.11 9.98 12.81
C PHE A 3 -0.95 10.11 11.83
N LEU A 4 0.25 9.99 12.36
CA LEU A 4 1.40 9.90 11.51
C LEU A 4 1.56 8.46 11.09
N LEU A 5 1.50 8.22 9.81
CA LEU A 5 1.70 6.88 9.29
C LEU A 5 3.19 6.54 9.30
N PRO A 6 3.53 5.31 9.60
CA PRO A 6 4.95 4.92 9.60
C PRO A 6 5.55 4.98 8.21
N LYS A 7 6.82 5.29 8.14
CA LYS A 7 7.56 5.42 6.89
C LYS A 7 8.58 4.32 6.73
N LEU A 8 8.75 3.88 5.50
CA LEU A 8 9.77 2.90 5.14
C LEU A 8 10.73 3.58 4.18
N THR A 9 12.00 3.59 4.55
CA THR A 9 13.01 4.33 3.80
C THR A 9 14.15 3.45 3.29
N SER A 10 13.95 2.13 3.29
CA SER A 10 14.96 1.22 2.75
C SER A 10 14.29 -0.04 2.25
N LYS A 11 14.97 -0.72 1.36
CA LYS A 11 14.50 -2.01 0.86
C LYS A 11 14.28 -2.98 2.01
N LYS A 12 15.19 -2.97 2.97
CA LYS A 12 15.10 -3.89 4.09
C LYS A 12 13.84 -3.65 4.91
N GLU A 13 13.48 -2.40 5.11
CA GLU A 13 12.27 -2.07 5.86
C GLU A 13 11.02 -2.51 5.11
N VAL A 14 11.02 -2.36 3.79
CA VAL A 14 9.89 -2.81 2.99
C VAL A 14 9.79 -4.34 3.05
N ASP A 15 10.92 -5.03 2.91
CA ASP A 15 10.96 -6.49 3.02
C ASP A 15 10.36 -6.93 4.36
N GLN A 16 10.74 -6.27 5.42
CA GLN A 16 10.29 -6.61 6.75
C GLN A 16 8.78 -6.40 6.91
N ALA A 17 8.27 -5.31 6.38
CA ALA A 17 6.84 -5.04 6.44
C ALA A 17 6.06 -6.11 5.67
N ILE A 18 6.56 -6.50 4.51
CA ILE A 18 5.89 -7.54 3.71
C ILE A 18 5.87 -8.87 4.47
N LYS A 19 6.97 -9.21 5.10
CA LYS A 19 7.07 -10.48 5.82
C LYS A 19 6.26 -10.52 7.10
N SER A 20 6.20 -9.40 7.80
CA SER A 20 5.64 -9.39 9.14
C SER A 20 4.14 -9.10 9.19
N THR A 21 3.56 -8.61 8.11
CA THR A 21 2.15 -8.27 8.11
C THR A 21 1.32 -9.49 7.71
N ALA A 22 0.63 -10.07 8.69
CA ALA A 22 -0.16 -11.28 8.46
C ALA A 22 -1.62 -11.01 8.76
N GLU A 23 -2.48 -11.61 7.96
CA GLU A 23 -3.94 -11.55 8.14
C GLU A 23 -4.51 -10.14 8.06
N LYS A 24 -3.77 -9.25 7.42
CA LYS A 24 -4.21 -7.88 7.14
C LYS A 24 -3.74 -7.52 5.75
N VAL A 25 -4.47 -6.62 5.11
CA VAL A 25 -4.00 -6.05 3.84
C VAL A 25 -2.87 -5.09 4.16
N LEU A 26 -1.74 -5.28 3.54
CA LEU A 26 -0.63 -4.35 3.67
C LEU A 26 -0.74 -3.34 2.53
N VAL A 27 -0.78 -2.07 2.88
CA VAL A 27 -0.88 -0.99 1.89
C VAL A 27 0.42 -0.21 1.89
N LEU A 28 1.09 -0.18 0.76
CA LEU A 28 2.33 0.57 0.61
C LEU A 28 2.09 1.74 -0.33
N ARG A 29 2.21 2.96 0.19
CA ARG A 29 2.09 4.16 -0.64
C ARG A 29 3.48 4.55 -1.10
N PHE A 30 3.75 4.47 -2.39
CA PHE A 30 5.02 4.91 -2.96
C PHE A 30 4.89 6.36 -3.37
N GLY A 31 5.76 7.21 -2.84
CA GLY A 31 5.69 8.62 -3.14
C GLY A 31 6.81 9.40 -2.48
N ARG A 32 6.64 10.71 -2.44
CA ARG A 32 7.58 11.63 -1.79
C ARG A 32 6.82 12.48 -0.80
N ASP A 33 7.43 12.71 0.35
CA ASP A 33 6.74 13.43 1.42
C ASP A 33 6.43 14.89 1.06
N GLU A 34 7.25 15.48 0.20
CA GLU A 34 7.05 16.88 -0.16
C GLU A 34 6.11 17.07 -1.36
N ASP A 35 5.72 16.01 -2.00
CA ASP A 35 4.87 16.11 -3.17
C ASP A 35 3.43 16.46 -2.76
N PRO A 36 2.84 17.55 -3.30
CA PRO A 36 1.50 17.97 -2.86
C PRO A 36 0.43 16.92 -3.08
N VAL A 37 0.53 16.14 -4.13
CA VAL A 37 -0.46 15.13 -4.44
C VAL A 37 -0.32 13.95 -3.49
N CYS A 38 0.91 13.59 -3.17
CA CYS A 38 1.16 12.56 -2.16
C CYS A 38 0.61 12.99 -0.81
N LEU A 39 0.77 14.27 -0.46
CA LEU A 39 0.25 14.78 0.80
C LEU A 39 -1.27 14.67 0.88
N GLN A 40 -1.97 14.87 -0.21
CA GLN A 40 -3.40 14.72 -0.23
C GLN A 40 -3.82 13.28 0.07
N LEU A 41 -3.16 12.33 -0.57
CA LEU A 41 -3.46 10.93 -0.32
C LEU A 41 -3.07 10.53 1.10
N ASP A 42 -1.92 11.00 1.56
CA ASP A 42 -1.46 10.67 2.91
C ASP A 42 -2.43 11.16 3.97
N ASP A 43 -3.03 12.32 3.75
CA ASP A 43 -4.02 12.83 4.68
C ASP A 43 -5.25 11.92 4.74
N ILE A 44 -5.71 11.46 3.60
CA ILE A 44 -6.83 10.54 3.54
C ILE A 44 -6.49 9.22 4.24
N LEU A 45 -5.32 8.67 3.93
CA LEU A 45 -4.88 7.41 4.53
C LEU A 45 -4.75 7.55 6.05
N SER A 46 -4.20 8.67 6.49
CA SER A 46 -4.00 8.93 7.89
C SER A 46 -5.35 9.00 8.64
N LYS A 47 -6.32 9.66 8.05
CA LYS A 47 -7.63 9.81 8.67
C LYS A 47 -8.42 8.51 8.72
N THR A 48 -8.18 7.61 7.79
CA THR A 48 -8.91 6.37 7.75
C THR A 48 -8.18 5.23 8.45
N SER A 49 -6.90 5.39 8.77
CA SER A 49 -6.09 4.27 9.24
C SER A 49 -6.59 3.68 10.54
N SER A 50 -7.06 4.49 11.48
CA SER A 50 -7.52 3.94 12.75
C SER A 50 -8.77 3.09 12.57
N GLY A 51 -9.64 3.48 11.66
CA GLY A 51 -10.83 2.70 11.37
C GLY A 51 -10.55 1.41 10.63
N LEU A 52 -9.36 1.32 10.00
CA LEU A 52 -8.97 0.16 9.22
C LEU A 52 -7.96 -0.72 9.95
N SER A 53 -7.58 -0.37 11.17
CA SER A 53 -6.44 -1.01 11.83
C SER A 53 -6.57 -2.52 12.00
N LYS A 54 -7.78 -3.02 12.03
CA LYS A 54 -7.97 -4.48 12.15
C LYS A 54 -7.87 -5.20 10.83
N MET A 55 -8.00 -4.50 9.71
CA MET A 55 -7.97 -5.13 8.40
C MET A 55 -6.84 -4.65 7.51
N ALA A 56 -6.15 -3.58 7.87
CA ALA A 56 -5.10 -3.04 7.02
C ALA A 56 -3.99 -2.42 7.83
N ALA A 57 -2.78 -2.52 7.30
CA ALA A 57 -1.62 -1.81 7.82
C ALA A 57 -1.11 -0.94 6.69
N ILE A 58 -0.91 0.33 6.96
CA ILE A 58 -0.57 1.32 5.94
C ILE A 58 0.79 1.92 6.21
N TYR A 59 1.65 1.93 5.21
CA TYR A 59 2.99 2.49 5.33
C TYR A 59 3.27 3.44 4.18
N LEU A 60 4.05 4.46 4.45
CA LEU A 60 4.50 5.40 3.43
C LEU A 60 5.90 4.99 3.01
N VAL A 61 6.09 4.77 1.71
CA VAL A 61 7.37 4.35 1.17
C VAL A 61 7.97 5.47 0.34
N ASP A 62 9.23 5.79 0.60
CA ASP A 62 9.94 6.84 -0.13
C ASP A 62 10.53 6.25 -1.40
N VAL A 63 10.02 6.68 -2.56
CA VAL A 63 10.46 6.12 -3.84
C VAL A 63 11.94 6.33 -4.12
N ASP A 64 12.51 7.40 -3.60
CA ASP A 64 13.91 7.70 -3.86
C ASP A 64 14.86 6.82 -3.06
N ARG A 65 14.38 6.31 -1.95
CA ARG A 65 15.20 5.47 -1.07
C ARG A 65 14.93 3.98 -1.24
N THR A 66 13.98 3.63 -2.09
CA THR A 66 13.66 2.23 -2.34
C THR A 66 13.68 1.93 -3.83
N PRO A 67 14.78 2.22 -4.52
CA PRO A 67 14.81 2.07 -5.97
C PRO A 67 14.54 0.65 -6.45
N VAL A 68 14.93 -0.36 -5.68
CA VAL A 68 14.68 -1.74 -6.07
C VAL A 68 13.17 -1.99 -6.20
N TYR A 69 12.40 -1.52 -5.22
CA TYR A 69 10.97 -1.72 -5.26
C TYR A 69 10.27 -0.80 -6.26
N THR A 70 10.77 0.44 -6.38
CA THR A 70 10.25 1.37 -7.37
C THR A 70 10.34 0.75 -8.76
N HIS A 71 11.47 0.11 -9.03
CA HIS A 71 11.68 -0.57 -10.30
C HIS A 71 10.85 -1.85 -10.41
N TYR A 72 10.84 -2.64 -9.36
CA TYR A 72 10.14 -3.92 -9.35
C TYR A 72 8.64 -3.75 -9.64
N PHE A 73 8.02 -2.74 -9.06
CA PHE A 73 6.60 -2.48 -9.27
C PHE A 73 6.33 -1.55 -10.45
N ASP A 74 7.39 -1.15 -11.15
CA ASP A 74 7.25 -0.30 -12.33
C ASP A 74 6.51 0.99 -11.97
N ILE A 75 6.92 1.63 -10.89
CA ILE A 75 6.29 2.86 -10.43
C ILE A 75 6.70 3.99 -11.36
N SER A 76 5.77 4.47 -12.16
CA SER A 76 6.03 5.54 -13.12
C SER A 76 5.40 6.87 -12.73
N TYR A 77 4.54 6.88 -11.75
CA TYR A 77 3.96 8.11 -11.24
C TYR A 77 3.70 7.94 -9.76
N ILE A 78 3.60 9.06 -9.05
CA ILE A 78 3.35 9.06 -7.62
C ILE A 78 2.18 10.00 -7.32
N PRO A 79 1.41 9.69 -6.28
CA PRO A 79 1.53 8.51 -5.44
C PRO A 79 1.02 7.26 -6.13
N SER A 80 1.63 6.12 -5.82
CA SER A 80 1.13 4.84 -6.27
C SER A 80 0.97 3.94 -5.06
N THR A 81 -0.10 3.18 -5.01
CA THR A 81 -0.33 2.27 -3.90
C THR A 81 -0.24 0.83 -4.37
N VAL A 82 0.39 0.01 -3.55
CA VAL A 82 0.58 -1.41 -3.83
C VAL A 82 0.03 -2.17 -2.63
N PHE A 83 -0.64 -3.26 -2.89
CA PHE A 83 -1.31 -4.04 -1.86
C PHE A 83 -0.72 -5.44 -1.76
N PHE A 84 -0.58 -5.90 -0.52
CA PHE A 84 -0.13 -7.27 -0.26
C PHE A 84 -1.08 -7.91 0.74
N PHE A 85 -1.16 -9.23 0.71
CA PHE A 85 -1.84 -9.98 1.75
C PHE A 85 -1.03 -11.22 2.03
N ASN A 86 -0.62 -11.40 3.27
CA ASN A 86 0.21 -12.54 3.70
C ASN A 86 1.42 -12.74 2.79
N GLY A 87 2.08 -11.64 2.45
CA GLY A 87 3.30 -11.70 1.66
C GLY A 87 3.10 -11.79 0.16
N GLN A 88 1.86 -11.84 -0.30
CA GLN A 88 1.58 -11.94 -1.72
C GLN A 88 1.09 -10.63 -2.29
N HIS A 89 1.67 -10.24 -3.43
CA HIS A 89 1.26 -9.02 -4.12
C HIS A 89 -0.14 -9.22 -4.71
N MET A 90 -1.06 -8.38 -4.29
CA MET A 90 -2.44 -8.44 -4.76
C MET A 90 -2.61 -7.41 -5.87
N LYS A 91 -2.93 -7.89 -7.05
CA LYS A 91 -3.11 -6.99 -8.19
C LYS A 91 -4.53 -6.47 -8.22
N VAL A 92 -4.65 -5.16 -8.12
CA VAL A 92 -5.93 -4.48 -8.15
C VAL A 92 -5.86 -3.45 -9.25
N ASP A 93 -6.90 -3.37 -10.04
CA ASP A 93 -6.94 -2.41 -11.13
C ASP A 93 -7.29 -1.05 -10.56
N TYR A 94 -6.30 -0.17 -10.44
CA TYR A 94 -6.49 1.12 -9.82
C TYR A 94 -6.99 2.20 -10.75
N GLY A 95 -6.58 2.21 -11.97
CA GLY A 95 -6.83 3.29 -12.86
C GLY A 95 -5.95 4.47 -12.49
N ARG A 96 -6.55 5.66 -12.51
CA ARG A 96 -5.82 6.86 -12.33
C ARG A 96 -5.78 7.32 -10.93
N PHE A 97 -5.00 8.35 -10.69
CA PHE A 97 -4.85 8.94 -9.38
C PHE A 97 -6.19 9.34 -8.77
N GLU A 98 -7.06 9.93 -9.57
CA GLU A 98 -8.37 10.33 -9.08
C GLU A 98 -9.15 9.15 -8.53
N ASP A 99 -8.93 7.99 -9.12
CA ASP A 99 -9.61 6.79 -8.67
C ASP A 99 -9.04 6.27 -7.36
N ILE A 100 -7.80 6.62 -7.07
CA ILE A 100 -7.17 6.19 -5.84
C ILE A 100 -7.67 7.01 -4.66
N LEU A 101 -7.73 8.32 -4.82
CA LEU A 101 -8.13 9.19 -3.73
C LEU A 101 -9.52 8.90 -3.22
N GLN A 102 -10.43 8.69 -4.14
CA GLN A 102 -11.80 8.60 -3.76
C GLN A 102 -12.14 7.31 -3.07
N PRO A 103 -11.93 6.18 -3.64
CA PRO A 103 -12.39 4.94 -3.04
C PRO A 103 -11.32 4.16 -2.30
N THR A 104 -10.45 4.83 -1.56
CA THR A 104 -9.39 4.12 -0.84
C THR A 104 -9.95 3.00 0.04
N LEU A 105 -10.97 3.30 0.83
CA LEU A 105 -11.56 2.31 1.70
C LEU A 105 -12.16 1.17 0.90
N SER A 106 -12.84 1.50 -0.17
CA SER A 106 -13.44 0.53 -1.05
C SER A 106 -12.41 -0.39 -1.67
N ARG A 107 -11.27 0.17 -2.08
CA ARG A 107 -10.21 -0.62 -2.69
C ARG A 107 -9.57 -1.57 -1.69
N ILE A 108 -9.38 -1.12 -0.48
CA ILE A 108 -8.85 -1.97 0.57
C ILE A 108 -9.83 -3.10 0.85
N SER A 109 -11.11 -2.80 0.91
CA SER A 109 -12.13 -3.81 1.12
C SER A 109 -12.17 -4.82 -0.02
N THR A 110 -11.99 -4.34 -1.24
CA THR A 110 -11.95 -5.22 -2.41
C THR A 110 -10.80 -6.20 -2.33
N VAL A 111 -9.61 -5.71 -1.99
CA VAL A 111 -8.45 -6.59 -1.84
C VAL A 111 -8.72 -7.61 -0.76
N LYS A 112 -9.24 -7.17 0.38
CA LYS A 112 -9.52 -8.06 1.49
C LYS A 112 -10.51 -9.15 1.10
N SER A 113 -11.52 -8.80 0.36
CA SER A 113 -12.54 -9.77 -0.03
C SER A 113 -12.03 -10.79 -1.05
N LEU A 114 -10.99 -10.45 -1.82
CA LEU A 114 -10.42 -11.37 -2.78
C LEU A 114 -9.46 -12.36 -2.15
N THR A 115 -8.86 -11.99 -1.03
CA THR A 115 -7.80 -12.79 -0.44
C THR A 115 -8.18 -14.21 -0.08
N PRO A 116 -9.36 -14.46 0.46
CA PRO A 116 -9.64 -15.82 0.97
C PRO A 116 -9.44 -16.92 -0.05
N SER A 117 -9.85 -16.69 -1.28
CA SER A 117 -9.72 -17.74 -2.25
C SER A 117 -8.51 -17.57 -3.13
N THR A 118 -8.18 -16.35 -3.51
CA THR A 118 -7.08 -16.15 -4.43
C THR A 118 -5.72 -16.32 -3.79
N ALA A 119 -5.55 -15.81 -2.59
CA ALA A 119 -4.25 -15.88 -1.96
C ALA A 119 -3.84 -17.31 -1.66
N SER A 120 -4.76 -18.14 -1.36
CA SER A 120 -4.42 -19.51 -1.01
C SER A 120 -4.15 -20.38 -2.21
N SER A 121 -4.66 -20.04 -3.35
CA SER A 121 -4.54 -20.91 -4.49
C SER A 121 -3.37 -20.64 -5.38
N GLN A 122 -2.90 -19.50 -5.34
CA GLN A 122 -1.91 -19.25 -6.21
C GLN A 122 -0.80 -18.73 -5.74
N HIS A 123 -0.09 -18.58 -5.97
CA HIS A 123 0.86 -18.03 -5.56
C HIS A 123 1.76 -17.68 -6.25
N PRO A 124 2.00 -17.39 -6.62
CA PRO A 124 2.79 -17.14 -7.37
C PRO A 124 3.76 -16.34 -7.08
N ASN A 125 4.25 -16.24 -6.88
CA ASN A 125 5.12 -15.65 -6.56
C ASN A 125 5.47 -14.70 -7.29
N THR A 126 5.36 -14.31 -7.56
CA THR A 126 5.77 -13.45 -8.39
C THR A 126 6.40 -12.54 -8.22
#